data_5aa03e9b1e4e8321d09378a18f299c86
#
_entry.id   5aa03e9b1e4e8321d09378a18f299c86
#
_cell.length_a   1.000
_cell.length_b   1.000
_cell.length_c   1.000
_cell.angle_alpha   90.00
_cell.angle_beta   90.00
_cell.angle_gamma   90.00
#
_symmetry.space_group_name_H-M   'P 1'
#
loop_
_entity.id
_entity.type
_entity.pdbx_description
1 polymer ?
#
loop_
_entity_poly.entity_id
_entity_poly.type
_entity_poly.pdbx_seq_one_letter_code
_entity_poly.pdbx_strand_id
1 'polypeptide(L)'
;QNLPESVRKGQRLTGMTAGQSSFPLAASAFKFARYGQSQMTVSELLPHISRITDEATFIRSMHTEAINHDPAVTFFQTGSQQGGRPSFGSWISYGLGSDNQNLPAFVVLLSKGRGGDQPLYAKLWSNGFLPSVHQGVVFRSGPDPVFYLSNPPGIDKTSRRRMLDYLAKLHQEQFKHVLDPEINARVAQYEMAYRMQTAVPETLDVLKEPGYIFDMYGPESKVPGTFAANCLLARKLIEKDVKFVQLYHQGWDQHGNLPNDIRIMAKSVDQASAA
;
A
#
# COMPACT_ATOMS: atom_id res chain seq x y z
N GLN A 1 -11.26 34.41 7.66
CA GLN A 1 -10.08 35.25 7.63
C GLN A 1 -9.23 34.92 6.42
N ASN A 2 -8.60 35.93 5.80
CA ASN A 2 -7.62 35.71 4.75
C ASN A 2 -6.24 35.39 5.37
N LEU A 3 -5.44 34.61 4.66
CA LEU A 3 -4.06 34.37 5.06
C LEU A 3 -3.27 35.71 5.12
N PRO A 4 -2.49 35.95 6.18
CA PRO A 4 -1.58 37.10 6.25
C PRO A 4 -0.62 37.14 5.05
N GLU A 5 -0.26 38.31 4.59
CA GLU A 5 0.67 38.50 3.46
C GLU A 5 2.02 37.79 3.69
N SER A 6 2.51 37.83 4.95
CA SER A 6 3.73 37.13 5.35
C SER A 6 3.71 35.62 5.15
N VAL A 7 2.50 35.00 5.18
CA VAL A 7 2.30 33.56 4.94
C VAL A 7 2.07 33.28 3.47
N ARG A 8 1.44 34.23 2.73
CA ARG A 8 1.13 34.09 1.31
C ARG A 8 2.33 34.33 0.40
N LYS A 9 3.28 35.13 0.84
CA LYS A 9 4.44 35.54 0.04
C LYS A 9 5.25 34.32 -0.41
N GLY A 10 5.37 34.15 -1.73
CA GLY A 10 6.10 33.05 -2.34
C GLY A 10 5.29 31.73 -2.49
N GLN A 11 4.04 31.71 -2.05
CA GLN A 11 3.19 30.53 -2.30
C GLN A 11 2.73 30.47 -3.75
N ARG A 12 2.81 29.27 -4.32
CA ARG A 12 2.32 28.98 -5.66
C ARG A 12 0.79 28.88 -5.65
N LEU A 13 0.12 29.74 -6.42
CA LEU A 13 -1.31 29.60 -6.69
C LEU A 13 -1.50 28.52 -7.77
N THR A 14 -2.39 27.59 -7.53
CA THR A 14 -2.73 26.55 -8.52
C THR A 14 -3.82 27.06 -9.46
N GLY A 15 -3.88 26.54 -10.69
CA GLY A 15 -4.94 26.86 -11.63
C GLY A 15 -6.35 26.58 -11.11
N MET A 16 -6.49 25.63 -10.19
CA MET A 16 -7.77 25.28 -9.56
C MET A 16 -8.35 26.39 -8.67
N THR A 17 -7.52 27.27 -8.14
CA THR A 17 -7.91 28.37 -7.26
C THR A 17 -7.75 29.75 -7.91
N ALA A 18 -7.24 29.85 -9.12
CA ALA A 18 -6.92 31.10 -9.81
C ALA A 18 -8.13 32.03 -10.02
N GLY A 19 -9.36 31.48 -10.12
CA GLY A 19 -10.60 32.25 -10.28
C GLY A 19 -11.22 32.76 -8.96
N GLN A 20 -10.61 32.47 -7.80
CA GLN A 20 -11.12 32.94 -6.50
C GLN A 20 -10.67 34.37 -6.21
N SER A 21 -11.60 35.21 -5.74
CA SER A 21 -11.30 36.58 -5.34
C SER A 21 -10.55 36.68 -4.00
N SER A 22 -10.59 35.63 -3.18
CA SER A 22 -9.93 35.58 -1.89
C SER A 22 -9.65 34.11 -1.49
N PHE A 23 -8.73 33.93 -0.55
CA PHE A 23 -8.37 32.62 0.02
C PHE A 23 -8.68 32.61 1.52
N PRO A 24 -9.97 32.43 1.91
CA PRO A 24 -10.35 32.47 3.30
C PRO A 24 -9.83 31.26 4.06
N LEU A 25 -9.38 31.46 5.30
CA LEU A 25 -9.08 30.39 6.22
C LEU A 25 -10.37 29.88 6.87
N ALA A 26 -10.61 28.58 6.78
CA ALA A 26 -11.61 27.90 7.56
C ALA A 26 -10.98 27.37 8.86
N ALA A 27 -11.59 27.68 10.01
CA ALA A 27 -11.21 27.05 11.25
C ALA A 27 -11.55 25.56 11.22
N SER A 28 -10.79 24.75 11.97
CA SER A 28 -11.12 23.33 12.12
C SER A 28 -12.51 23.17 12.78
N ALA A 29 -13.30 22.25 12.24
CA ALA A 29 -14.56 21.81 12.85
C ALA A 29 -14.34 20.81 13.99
N PHE A 30 -13.09 20.38 14.22
CA PHE A 30 -12.72 19.33 15.17
C PHE A 30 -11.78 19.88 16.24
N LYS A 31 -11.84 19.27 17.40
CA LYS A 31 -10.97 19.58 18.54
C LYS A 31 -9.63 18.87 18.40
N PHE A 32 -8.61 19.50 18.97
CA PHE A 32 -7.27 18.94 19.09
C PHE A 32 -6.86 18.96 20.57
N ALA A 33 -6.17 17.91 21.00
CA ALA A 33 -5.59 17.82 22.32
C ALA A 33 -4.15 17.33 22.26
N ARG A 34 -3.41 17.49 23.35
CA ARG A 34 -2.04 16.99 23.47
C ARG A 34 -2.06 15.63 24.16
N TYR A 35 -1.26 14.70 23.64
CA TYR A 35 -1.19 13.32 24.10
C TYR A 35 0.25 12.88 24.29
N GLY A 36 0.43 11.89 25.17
CA GLY A 36 1.73 11.29 25.47
C GLY A 36 2.71 12.23 26.18
N GLN A 37 3.89 11.71 26.47
CA GLN A 37 5.00 12.48 27.05
C GLN A 37 5.54 13.50 26.06
N SER A 38 5.49 13.18 24.77
CA SER A 38 5.88 14.06 23.66
C SER A 38 4.97 15.28 23.47
N GLN A 39 3.81 15.33 24.16
CA GLN A 39 2.80 16.38 24.02
C GLN A 39 2.36 16.57 22.56
N MET A 40 2.27 15.47 21.82
CA MET A 40 1.85 15.48 20.42
C MET A 40 0.41 15.95 20.28
N THR A 41 0.18 16.94 19.42
CA THR A 41 -1.16 17.42 19.13
C THR A 41 -1.84 16.50 18.12
N VAL A 42 -2.94 15.84 18.52
CA VAL A 42 -3.73 14.93 17.70
C VAL A 42 -5.20 15.36 17.69
N SER A 43 -5.89 15.15 16.58
CA SER A 43 -7.31 15.43 16.43
C SER A 43 -8.16 14.41 17.22
N GLU A 44 -9.34 14.87 17.71
CA GLU A 44 -10.36 14.00 18.29
C GLU A 44 -10.86 12.89 17.34
N LEU A 45 -10.56 13.01 16.05
CA LEU A 45 -10.88 12.00 15.04
C LEU A 45 -10.02 10.74 15.10
N LEU A 46 -8.90 10.78 15.83
CA LEU A 46 -7.89 9.72 15.90
C LEU A 46 -7.66 9.26 17.35
N PRO A 47 -8.71 8.76 18.05
CA PRO A 47 -8.61 8.40 19.48
C PRO A 47 -7.73 7.18 19.75
N HIS A 48 -7.52 6.29 18.78
CA HIS A 48 -6.62 5.14 18.96
C HIS A 48 -5.17 5.52 18.67
N ILE A 49 -4.89 6.23 17.56
CA ILE A 49 -3.54 6.74 17.25
C ILE A 49 -3.04 7.68 18.36
N SER A 50 -3.94 8.44 19.01
CA SER A 50 -3.56 9.30 20.13
C SER A 50 -2.94 8.55 21.33
N ARG A 51 -3.18 7.22 21.46
CA ARG A 51 -2.63 6.39 22.53
C ARG A 51 -1.21 5.92 22.28
N ILE A 52 -0.78 5.91 21.02
CA ILE A 52 0.56 5.44 20.60
C ILE A 52 1.48 6.58 20.18
N THR A 53 1.19 7.81 20.61
CA THR A 53 1.96 9.00 20.20
C THR A 53 3.41 8.97 20.65
N ASP A 54 3.72 8.28 21.74
CA ASP A 54 5.09 8.16 22.25
C ASP A 54 5.90 7.07 21.54
N GLU A 55 5.23 6.11 20.87
CA GLU A 55 5.86 5.10 20.02
C GLU A 55 5.98 5.54 18.55
N ALA A 56 5.36 6.66 18.17
CA ALA A 56 5.28 7.12 16.79
C ALA A 56 6.13 8.37 16.54
N THR A 57 6.77 8.45 15.38
CA THR A 57 7.44 9.66 14.90
C THR A 57 6.53 10.47 13.98
N PHE A 58 6.28 11.73 14.33
CA PHE A 58 5.42 12.64 13.57
C PHE A 58 6.25 13.64 12.78
N ILE A 59 6.32 13.51 11.47
CA ILE A 59 7.04 14.42 10.58
C ILE A 59 6.06 15.45 10.03
N ARG A 60 6.15 16.71 10.52
CA ARG A 60 5.22 17.80 10.14
C ARG A 60 5.72 18.65 8.97
N SER A 61 6.93 18.46 8.55
CA SER A 61 7.60 19.27 7.51
C SER A 61 7.63 18.60 6.14
N MET A 62 6.83 17.57 5.93
CA MET A 62 6.73 16.92 4.61
C MET A 62 6.21 17.92 3.58
N HIS A 63 6.87 17.96 2.42
CA HIS A 63 6.59 18.92 1.37
C HIS A 63 6.68 18.26 -0.01
N THR A 64 5.86 18.70 -0.94
CA THR A 64 5.94 18.35 -2.37
C THR A 64 5.54 19.54 -3.22
N GLU A 65 6.14 19.66 -4.41
CA GLU A 65 5.73 20.63 -5.43
C GLU A 65 4.69 20.05 -6.42
N ALA A 66 4.35 18.79 -6.29
CA ALA A 66 3.34 18.16 -7.13
C ALA A 66 1.96 18.74 -6.82
N ILE A 67 1.28 19.22 -7.85
CA ILE A 67 -0.03 19.90 -7.73
C ILE A 67 -1.18 18.90 -7.76
N ASN A 68 -1.01 17.76 -8.44
CA ASN A 68 -2.06 16.80 -8.70
C ASN A 68 -1.73 15.44 -8.06
N HIS A 69 -2.76 14.62 -7.81
CA HIS A 69 -2.64 13.32 -7.15
C HIS A 69 -1.66 12.39 -7.84
N ASP A 70 -1.76 12.20 -9.15
CA ASP A 70 -0.93 11.23 -9.87
C ASP A 70 0.57 11.54 -9.79
N PRO A 71 1.05 12.76 -10.12
CA PRO A 71 2.46 13.08 -9.95
C PRO A 71 2.88 13.11 -8.46
N ALA A 72 1.98 13.50 -7.53
CA ALA A 72 2.30 13.54 -6.10
C ALA A 72 2.52 12.15 -5.52
N VAL A 73 1.61 11.21 -5.77
CA VAL A 73 1.73 9.83 -5.27
C VAL A 73 2.87 9.09 -5.98
N THR A 74 3.10 9.37 -7.26
CA THR A 74 4.24 8.81 -8.00
C THR A 74 5.56 9.29 -7.40
N PHE A 75 5.67 10.58 -7.09
CA PHE A 75 6.84 11.14 -6.42
C PHE A 75 7.08 10.52 -5.03
N PHE A 76 6.02 10.38 -4.24
CA PHE A 76 6.10 9.77 -2.91
C PHE A 76 6.62 8.33 -2.96
N GLN A 77 6.21 7.57 -3.98
CA GLN A 77 6.58 6.16 -4.11
C GLN A 77 7.93 5.92 -4.79
N THR A 78 8.38 6.83 -5.64
CA THR A 78 9.53 6.58 -6.53
C THR A 78 10.62 7.65 -6.47
N GLY A 79 10.39 8.75 -5.76
CA GLY A 79 11.27 9.93 -5.76
C GLY A 79 11.24 10.73 -7.07
N SER A 80 10.25 10.48 -7.96
CA SER A 80 10.08 11.20 -9.23
C SER A 80 8.60 11.40 -9.52
N GLN A 81 8.22 12.56 -10.04
CA GLN A 81 6.85 12.81 -10.50
C GLN A 81 6.52 12.02 -11.79
N GLN A 82 7.54 11.55 -12.51
CA GLN A 82 7.39 10.75 -13.72
C GLN A 82 7.55 9.26 -13.39
N GLY A 83 6.73 8.42 -14.02
CA GLY A 83 6.84 6.96 -13.92
C GLY A 83 8.14 6.42 -14.51
N GLY A 84 8.41 5.13 -14.27
CA GLY A 84 9.56 4.40 -14.83
C GLY A 84 10.72 4.21 -13.84
N ARG A 85 10.69 4.86 -12.67
CA ARG A 85 11.63 4.56 -11.57
C ARG A 85 11.09 3.46 -10.66
N PRO A 86 11.97 2.67 -10.03
CA PRO A 86 11.54 1.68 -9.05
C PRO A 86 10.81 2.32 -7.89
N SER A 87 9.76 1.66 -7.43
CA SER A 87 9.05 2.04 -6.22
C SER A 87 9.90 1.79 -4.96
N PHE A 88 9.52 2.42 -3.85
CA PHE A 88 10.19 2.24 -2.57
C PHE A 88 10.29 0.76 -2.18
N GLY A 89 9.18 0.00 -2.27
CA GLY A 89 9.17 -1.43 -1.98
C GLY A 89 10.06 -2.26 -2.92
N SER A 90 10.20 -1.85 -4.18
CA SER A 90 11.10 -2.50 -5.13
C SER A 90 12.57 -2.30 -4.73
N TRP A 91 12.95 -1.11 -4.25
CA TRP A 91 14.27 -0.85 -3.71
C TRP A 91 14.57 -1.65 -2.44
N ILE A 92 13.57 -1.77 -1.54
CA ILE A 92 13.69 -2.62 -0.33
C ILE A 92 13.92 -4.09 -0.74
N SER A 93 13.11 -4.60 -1.67
CA SER A 93 13.28 -5.97 -2.20
C SER A 93 14.65 -6.17 -2.86
N TYR A 94 15.13 -5.20 -3.64
CA TYR A 94 16.43 -5.27 -4.30
C TYR A 94 17.59 -5.23 -3.32
N GLY A 95 17.56 -4.32 -2.34
CA GLY A 95 18.67 -4.11 -1.42
C GLY A 95 18.74 -5.12 -0.28
N LEU A 96 17.59 -5.63 0.21
CA LEU A 96 17.52 -6.52 1.37
C LEU A 96 17.12 -7.96 1.03
N GLY A 97 16.72 -8.22 -0.22
CA GLY A 97 16.30 -9.55 -0.66
C GLY A 97 14.96 -10.00 -0.06
N SER A 98 14.79 -11.31 0.04
CA SER A 98 13.62 -11.95 0.63
C SER A 98 14.05 -13.00 1.66
N ASP A 99 13.43 -12.98 2.84
CA ASP A 99 13.64 -14.00 3.87
C ASP A 99 12.65 -15.18 3.69
N ASN A 100 11.61 -14.99 2.86
CA ASN A 100 10.62 -16.01 2.52
C ASN A 100 10.78 -16.45 1.06
N GLN A 101 10.83 -17.78 0.84
CA GLN A 101 10.93 -18.34 -0.51
C GLN A 101 9.57 -18.65 -1.16
N ASN A 102 8.49 -18.60 -0.40
CA ASN A 102 7.15 -19.03 -0.83
C ASN A 102 6.17 -17.86 -1.01
N LEU A 103 6.57 -16.65 -0.58
CA LEU A 103 5.80 -15.42 -0.73
C LEU A 103 6.68 -14.33 -1.36
N PRO A 104 6.09 -13.35 -2.08
CA PRO A 104 6.84 -12.23 -2.62
C PRO A 104 7.51 -11.41 -1.51
N ALA A 105 8.69 -10.85 -1.78
CA ALA A 105 9.36 -9.95 -0.84
C ALA A 105 8.59 -8.64 -0.65
N PHE A 106 7.85 -8.21 -1.68
CA PHE A 106 7.06 -6.98 -1.67
C PHE A 106 5.59 -7.26 -2.02
N VAL A 107 4.70 -7.04 -1.06
CA VAL A 107 3.25 -7.21 -1.18
C VAL A 107 2.54 -5.87 -1.09
N VAL A 108 1.52 -5.69 -1.90
CA VAL A 108 0.68 -4.49 -1.96
C VAL A 108 -0.76 -4.86 -1.61
N LEU A 109 -1.37 -4.08 -0.72
CA LEU A 109 -2.75 -4.24 -0.30
C LEU A 109 -3.53 -2.95 -0.61
N LEU A 110 -4.66 -3.10 -1.26
CA LEU A 110 -5.50 -1.97 -1.69
C LEU A 110 -6.82 -2.00 -0.93
N SER A 111 -7.26 -0.84 -0.46
CA SER A 111 -8.58 -0.64 0.12
C SER A 111 -9.15 0.71 -0.30
N LYS A 112 -10.47 0.84 -0.18
CA LYS A 112 -11.19 2.04 -0.57
C LYS A 112 -12.11 2.47 0.56
N GLY A 113 -12.01 3.73 0.94
CA GLY A 113 -12.94 4.39 1.84
C GLY A 113 -14.03 5.15 1.08
N ARG A 114 -14.59 6.15 1.73
CA ARG A 114 -15.61 7.02 1.17
C ARG A 114 -14.97 8.23 0.50
N GLY A 115 -15.35 8.54 -0.73
CA GLY A 115 -14.88 9.71 -1.47
C GLY A 115 -14.45 9.39 -2.89
N GLY A 116 -13.80 10.36 -3.54
CA GLY A 116 -13.26 10.21 -4.88
C GLY A 116 -12.13 9.20 -4.98
N ASP A 117 -11.98 8.61 -6.15
CA ASP A 117 -10.92 7.66 -6.44
C ASP A 117 -9.62 8.42 -6.77
N GLN A 118 -8.64 8.34 -5.89
CA GLN A 118 -7.28 8.73 -6.24
C GLN A 118 -6.68 7.70 -7.20
N PRO A 119 -5.83 8.13 -8.14
CA PRO A 119 -5.22 7.21 -9.09
C PRO A 119 -4.27 6.24 -8.38
N LEU A 120 -4.59 4.95 -8.44
CA LEU A 120 -3.71 3.85 -8.02
C LEU A 120 -3.42 2.97 -9.22
N TYR A 121 -2.22 3.08 -9.75
CA TYR A 121 -1.77 2.36 -10.93
C TYR A 121 -0.58 1.47 -10.61
N ALA A 122 -0.38 0.42 -11.39
CA ALA A 122 0.73 -0.53 -11.22
C ALA A 122 2.12 0.12 -11.17
N LYS A 123 2.29 1.30 -11.77
CA LYS A 123 3.54 2.07 -11.69
C LYS A 123 3.96 2.44 -10.26
N LEU A 124 3.01 2.50 -9.31
CA LEU A 124 3.28 2.89 -7.92
C LEU A 124 3.97 1.78 -7.12
N TRP A 125 3.92 0.55 -7.61
CA TRP A 125 4.63 -0.60 -7.04
C TRP A 125 5.46 -1.35 -8.08
N SER A 126 5.81 -0.64 -9.15
CA SER A 126 6.61 -1.19 -10.24
C SER A 126 8.08 -1.31 -9.86
N ASN A 127 8.73 -2.32 -10.44
CA ASN A 127 10.18 -2.49 -10.39
C ASN A 127 10.97 -1.42 -11.17
N GLY A 128 10.30 -0.63 -12.03
CA GLY A 128 10.98 0.35 -12.88
C GLY A 128 12.05 -0.30 -13.75
N PHE A 129 13.30 0.12 -13.60
CA PHE A 129 14.45 -0.44 -14.32
C PHE A 129 15.15 -1.60 -13.57
N LEU A 130 14.69 -1.97 -12.38
CA LEU A 130 15.19 -3.17 -11.68
C LEU A 130 14.60 -4.44 -12.31
N PRO A 131 15.22 -5.61 -12.11
CA PRO A 131 14.64 -6.88 -12.55
C PRO A 131 13.21 -7.07 -12.04
N SER A 132 12.35 -7.67 -12.86
CA SER A 132 10.90 -7.79 -12.58
C SER A 132 10.57 -8.61 -11.33
N VAL A 133 11.49 -9.41 -10.82
CA VAL A 133 11.35 -10.14 -9.55
C VAL A 133 11.13 -9.22 -8.34
N HIS A 134 11.53 -7.95 -8.44
CA HIS A 134 11.37 -6.94 -7.38
C HIS A 134 10.06 -6.14 -7.46
N GLN A 135 9.19 -6.44 -8.42
CA GLN A 135 7.90 -5.78 -8.53
C GLN A 135 6.96 -6.16 -7.39
N GLY A 136 6.19 -5.19 -6.89
CA GLY A 136 5.15 -5.45 -5.88
C GLY A 136 4.03 -6.33 -6.43
N VAL A 137 3.60 -7.30 -5.63
CA VAL A 137 2.49 -8.21 -5.95
C VAL A 137 1.26 -7.79 -5.17
N VAL A 138 0.17 -7.51 -5.89
CA VAL A 138 -1.10 -7.11 -5.26
C VAL A 138 -1.79 -8.32 -4.67
N PHE A 139 -2.04 -8.26 -3.37
CA PHE A 139 -2.87 -9.21 -2.64
C PHE A 139 -4.20 -8.56 -2.25
N ARG A 140 -5.20 -9.39 -2.01
CA ARG A 140 -6.54 -8.97 -1.57
C ARG A 140 -6.96 -9.78 -0.37
N SER A 141 -7.64 -9.17 0.55
CA SER A 141 -8.35 -9.91 1.58
C SER A 141 -9.58 -10.62 0.97
N GLY A 142 -9.85 -11.85 1.40
CA GLY A 142 -10.97 -12.64 0.91
C GLY A 142 -10.57 -13.96 0.26
N PRO A 143 -11.54 -14.68 -0.38
CA PRO A 143 -11.35 -16.06 -0.82
C PRO A 143 -10.42 -16.22 -2.04
N ASP A 144 -10.19 -15.15 -2.79
CA ASP A 144 -9.31 -15.15 -3.97
C ASP A 144 -8.23 -14.06 -3.80
N PRO A 145 -7.21 -14.32 -2.97
CA PRO A 145 -6.28 -13.30 -2.52
C PRO A 145 -5.28 -12.85 -3.59
N VAL A 146 -5.00 -13.68 -4.58
CA VAL A 146 -4.12 -13.35 -5.72
C VAL A 146 -4.78 -13.84 -6.99
N PHE A 147 -4.91 -12.93 -7.97
CA PHE A 147 -5.51 -13.28 -9.26
C PHE A 147 -4.76 -14.40 -9.96
N TYR A 148 -5.50 -15.34 -10.54
CA TYR A 148 -4.97 -16.44 -11.35
C TYR A 148 -3.96 -17.34 -10.62
N LEU A 149 -4.03 -17.38 -9.28
CA LEU A 149 -3.14 -18.22 -8.49
C LEU A 149 -3.47 -19.71 -8.66
N SER A 150 -4.75 -20.07 -8.70
CA SER A 150 -5.20 -21.44 -8.89
C SER A 150 -4.96 -21.94 -10.31
N ASN A 151 -4.82 -23.26 -10.44
CA ASN A 151 -4.70 -23.89 -11.75
C ASN A 151 -6.02 -23.76 -12.53
N PRO A 152 -5.97 -23.57 -13.86
CA PRO A 152 -7.16 -23.68 -14.70
C PRO A 152 -7.84 -25.06 -14.59
N PRO A 153 -9.15 -25.16 -14.86
CA PRO A 153 -9.84 -26.45 -14.92
C PRO A 153 -9.12 -27.44 -15.83
N GLY A 154 -8.95 -28.66 -15.36
CA GLY A 154 -8.26 -29.73 -16.09
C GLY A 154 -6.75 -29.80 -15.95
N ILE A 155 -6.14 -28.84 -15.26
CA ILE A 155 -4.70 -28.81 -14.95
C ILE A 155 -4.50 -29.17 -13.48
N ASP A 156 -4.00 -30.35 -13.20
CA ASP A 156 -3.61 -30.75 -11.85
C ASP A 156 -2.22 -30.20 -11.46
N LYS A 157 -1.88 -30.34 -10.18
CA LYS A 157 -0.61 -29.85 -9.63
C LYS A 157 0.62 -30.49 -10.29
N THR A 158 0.53 -31.79 -10.63
CA THR A 158 1.62 -32.53 -11.27
C THR A 158 1.84 -32.07 -12.71
N SER A 159 0.76 -31.90 -13.45
CA SER A 159 0.79 -31.36 -14.82
C SER A 159 1.35 -29.92 -14.83
N ARG A 160 0.91 -29.10 -13.88
CA ARG A 160 1.46 -27.73 -13.72
C ARG A 160 2.97 -27.76 -13.45
N ARG A 161 3.44 -28.65 -12.53
CA ARG A 161 4.87 -28.77 -12.26
C ARG A 161 5.67 -29.13 -13.52
N ARG A 162 5.21 -30.14 -14.25
CA ARG A 162 5.86 -30.53 -15.53
C ARG A 162 5.92 -29.40 -16.54
N MET A 163 4.83 -28.63 -16.67
CA MET A 163 4.82 -27.46 -17.57
C MET A 163 5.90 -26.43 -17.16
N LEU A 164 6.04 -26.14 -15.88
CA LEU A 164 7.05 -25.19 -15.39
C LEU A 164 8.48 -25.71 -15.61
N ASP A 165 8.71 -27.02 -15.42
CA ASP A 165 10.01 -27.65 -15.68
C ASP A 165 10.39 -27.54 -17.16
N TYR A 166 9.44 -27.74 -18.08
CA TYR A 166 9.68 -27.53 -19.51
C TYR A 166 9.94 -26.07 -19.86
N LEU A 167 9.16 -25.15 -19.32
CA LEU A 167 9.37 -23.70 -19.54
C LEU A 167 10.74 -23.25 -19.02
N ALA A 168 11.15 -23.73 -17.86
CA ALA A 168 12.47 -23.43 -17.32
C ALA A 168 13.60 -23.89 -18.26
N LYS A 169 13.50 -25.10 -18.81
CA LYS A 169 14.46 -25.63 -19.78
C LYS A 169 14.50 -24.77 -21.05
N LEU A 170 13.35 -24.43 -21.62
CA LEU A 170 13.26 -23.57 -22.80
C LEU A 170 13.89 -22.18 -22.55
N HIS A 171 13.59 -21.57 -21.41
CA HIS A 171 14.18 -20.28 -21.04
C HIS A 171 15.69 -20.36 -20.81
N GLN A 172 16.19 -21.47 -20.25
CA GLN A 172 17.64 -21.68 -20.11
C GLN A 172 18.33 -21.80 -21.47
N GLU A 173 17.74 -22.51 -22.45
CA GLU A 173 18.27 -22.53 -23.82
C GLU A 173 18.24 -21.15 -24.48
N GLN A 174 17.12 -20.42 -24.32
CA GLN A 174 17.02 -19.05 -24.81
C GLN A 174 18.08 -18.14 -24.19
N PHE A 175 18.32 -18.25 -22.88
CA PHE A 175 19.31 -17.46 -22.16
C PHE A 175 20.74 -17.64 -22.73
N LYS A 176 21.11 -18.86 -23.15
CA LYS A 176 22.43 -19.12 -23.77
C LYS A 176 22.68 -18.30 -25.04
N HIS A 177 21.61 -17.93 -25.76
CA HIS A 177 21.72 -17.18 -27.02
C HIS A 177 21.51 -15.67 -26.84
N VAL A 178 20.59 -15.28 -25.94
CA VAL A 178 20.16 -13.87 -25.78
C VAL A 178 20.91 -13.17 -24.64
N LEU A 179 21.32 -13.92 -23.60
CA LEU A 179 22.00 -13.42 -22.40
C LEU A 179 21.25 -12.31 -21.66
N ASP A 180 19.91 -12.26 -21.81
CA ASP A 180 19.06 -11.30 -21.10
C ASP A 180 18.74 -11.81 -19.68
N PRO A 181 19.18 -11.11 -18.61
CA PRO A 181 18.93 -11.51 -17.22
C PRO A 181 17.43 -11.62 -16.86
N GLU A 182 16.58 -10.91 -17.58
CA GLU A 182 15.12 -10.94 -17.36
C GLU A 182 14.51 -12.33 -17.63
N ILE A 183 15.15 -13.15 -18.46
CA ILE A 183 14.74 -14.55 -18.69
C ILE A 183 14.79 -15.34 -17.37
N ASN A 184 15.86 -15.18 -16.59
CA ASN A 184 16.00 -15.83 -15.29
C ASN A 184 15.01 -15.27 -14.25
N ALA A 185 14.75 -13.96 -14.28
CA ALA A 185 13.75 -13.32 -13.43
C ALA A 185 12.35 -13.89 -13.69
N ARG A 186 11.95 -14.12 -14.94
CA ARG A 186 10.68 -14.76 -15.30
C ARG A 186 10.56 -16.20 -14.80
N VAL A 187 11.62 -16.99 -14.91
CA VAL A 187 11.63 -18.36 -14.36
C VAL A 187 11.40 -18.32 -12.85
N ALA A 188 12.11 -17.44 -12.15
CA ALA A 188 11.95 -17.27 -10.71
C ALA A 188 10.51 -16.83 -10.32
N GLN A 189 9.89 -15.95 -11.10
CA GLN A 189 8.50 -15.54 -10.90
C GLN A 189 7.50 -16.68 -11.07
N TYR A 190 7.67 -17.55 -12.08
CA TYR A 190 6.80 -18.72 -12.26
C TYR A 190 6.95 -19.71 -11.12
N GLU A 191 8.16 -19.95 -10.64
CA GLU A 191 8.42 -20.80 -9.49
C GLU A 191 7.81 -20.21 -8.21
N MET A 192 7.92 -18.90 -8.01
CA MET A 192 7.27 -18.20 -6.90
C MET A 192 5.75 -18.38 -6.97
N ALA A 193 5.12 -18.09 -8.11
CA ALA A 193 3.68 -18.25 -8.29
C ALA A 193 3.21 -19.68 -8.00
N TYR A 194 3.98 -20.69 -8.36
CA TYR A 194 3.66 -22.09 -8.06
C TYR A 194 3.71 -22.39 -6.56
N ARG A 195 4.74 -21.91 -5.85
CA ARG A 195 4.86 -22.07 -4.39
C ARG A 195 3.75 -21.31 -3.64
N MET A 196 3.37 -20.14 -4.13
CA MET A 196 2.27 -19.34 -3.58
C MET A 196 0.92 -20.08 -3.58
N GLN A 197 0.68 -21.04 -4.50
CA GLN A 197 -0.56 -21.82 -4.53
C GLN A 197 -0.84 -22.55 -3.21
N THR A 198 0.20 -22.90 -2.47
CA THR A 198 0.07 -23.53 -1.14
C THR A 198 0.21 -22.50 -0.02
N ALA A 199 1.22 -21.65 -0.09
CA ALA A 199 1.57 -20.72 1.00
C ALA A 199 0.51 -19.61 1.21
N VAL A 200 -0.09 -19.11 0.13
CA VAL A 200 -1.05 -18.00 0.21
C VAL A 200 -2.32 -18.39 0.98
N PRO A 201 -3.04 -19.49 0.67
CA PRO A 201 -4.24 -19.86 1.42
C PRO A 201 -3.98 -20.09 2.92
N GLU A 202 -2.82 -20.64 3.28
CA GLU A 202 -2.45 -20.87 4.68
C GLU A 202 -2.17 -19.56 5.42
N THR A 203 -1.47 -18.62 4.78
CA THR A 203 -1.10 -17.34 5.37
C THR A 203 -2.31 -16.42 5.52
N LEU A 204 -3.20 -16.40 4.54
CA LEU A 204 -4.30 -15.43 4.46
C LEU A 204 -5.58 -15.86 5.17
N ASP A 205 -5.60 -17.01 5.84
CA ASP A 205 -6.73 -17.44 6.66
C ASP A 205 -6.78 -16.63 7.97
N VAL A 206 -7.22 -15.38 7.83
CA VAL A 206 -7.39 -14.45 8.97
C VAL A 206 -8.54 -14.87 9.89
N LEU A 207 -9.47 -15.73 9.42
CA LEU A 207 -10.63 -16.13 10.20
C LEU A 207 -10.26 -17.04 11.39
N LYS A 208 -9.07 -17.62 11.37
CA LYS A 208 -8.52 -18.43 12.48
C LYS A 208 -7.92 -17.60 13.62
N GLU A 209 -7.83 -16.28 13.46
CA GLU A 209 -7.30 -15.42 14.51
C GLU A 209 -8.20 -15.45 15.75
N PRO A 210 -7.62 -15.37 16.96
CA PRO A 210 -8.37 -15.26 18.21
C PRO A 210 -9.26 -14.00 18.25
N GLY A 211 -10.36 -14.06 18.97
CA GLY A 211 -11.32 -12.96 19.06
C GLY A 211 -10.71 -11.62 19.48
N TYR A 212 -9.77 -11.64 20.45
CA TYR A 212 -9.10 -10.43 20.92
C TYR A 212 -8.29 -9.69 19.84
N ILE A 213 -7.82 -10.40 18.83
CA ILE A 213 -7.14 -9.80 17.67
C ILE A 213 -8.13 -8.95 16.86
N PHE A 214 -9.32 -9.49 16.59
CA PHE A 214 -10.36 -8.71 15.90
C PHE A 214 -10.83 -7.51 16.73
N ASP A 215 -10.87 -7.63 18.06
CA ASP A 215 -11.19 -6.51 18.94
C ASP A 215 -10.11 -5.42 18.89
N MET A 216 -8.84 -5.81 18.76
CA MET A 216 -7.70 -4.90 18.61
C MET A 216 -7.79 -4.11 17.30
N TYR A 217 -7.95 -4.81 16.15
CA TYR A 217 -8.01 -4.20 14.82
C TYR A 217 -9.35 -3.53 14.50
N GLY A 218 -10.39 -3.81 15.30
CA GLY A 218 -11.74 -3.31 15.12
C GLY A 218 -12.63 -4.21 14.26
N PRO A 219 -13.95 -3.99 14.28
CA PRO A 219 -14.94 -4.89 13.68
C PRO A 219 -14.79 -5.02 12.16
N GLU A 220 -14.31 -3.99 11.48
CA GLU A 220 -14.07 -4.02 10.03
C GLU A 220 -12.94 -4.95 9.62
N SER A 221 -12.08 -5.40 10.55
CA SER A 221 -11.02 -6.37 10.27
C SER A 221 -11.54 -7.74 9.83
N LYS A 222 -12.82 -8.05 10.09
CA LYS A 222 -13.52 -9.25 9.60
C LYS A 222 -14.12 -9.08 8.21
N VAL A 223 -14.11 -7.86 7.66
CA VAL A 223 -14.74 -7.53 6.37
C VAL A 223 -13.67 -7.41 5.30
N PRO A 224 -13.61 -8.34 4.33
CA PRO A 224 -12.64 -8.30 3.25
C PRO A 224 -12.68 -6.99 2.46
N GLY A 225 -11.51 -6.48 2.07
CA GLY A 225 -11.36 -5.24 1.29
C GLY A 225 -11.32 -3.96 2.12
N THR A 226 -11.59 -4.02 3.43
CA THR A 226 -11.43 -2.87 4.32
C THR A 226 -9.97 -2.58 4.66
N PHE A 227 -9.69 -1.36 5.10
CA PHE A 227 -8.35 -1.00 5.60
C PHE A 227 -7.96 -1.86 6.81
N ALA A 228 -8.88 -2.07 7.75
CA ALA A 228 -8.62 -2.87 8.95
C ALA A 228 -8.31 -4.35 8.62
N ALA A 229 -9.04 -4.95 7.67
CA ALA A 229 -8.73 -6.31 7.21
C ALA A 229 -7.33 -6.38 6.54
N ASN A 230 -6.96 -5.35 5.80
CA ASN A 230 -5.63 -5.26 5.19
C ASN A 230 -4.52 -5.04 6.24
N CYS A 231 -4.76 -4.27 7.31
CA CYS A 231 -3.80 -4.15 8.42
C CYS A 231 -3.56 -5.50 9.11
N LEU A 232 -4.62 -6.23 9.42
CA LEU A 232 -4.51 -7.57 9.99
C LEU A 232 -3.77 -8.53 9.06
N LEU A 233 -4.06 -8.47 7.76
CA LEU A 233 -3.37 -9.27 6.76
C LEU A 233 -1.89 -8.89 6.64
N ALA A 234 -1.56 -7.59 6.70
CA ALA A 234 -0.18 -7.11 6.68
C ALA A 234 0.62 -7.69 7.84
N ARG A 235 0.07 -7.71 9.07
CA ARG A 235 0.72 -8.37 10.21
C ARG A 235 1.03 -9.83 9.90
N LYS A 236 0.06 -10.60 9.40
CA LYS A 236 0.26 -12.02 9.06
C LYS A 236 1.34 -12.23 7.98
N LEU A 237 1.41 -11.34 7.01
CA LEU A 237 2.45 -11.39 5.99
C LEU A 237 3.84 -11.12 6.58
N ILE A 238 3.97 -10.14 7.47
CA ILE A 238 5.24 -9.87 8.17
C ILE A 238 5.63 -11.03 9.10
N GLU A 239 4.69 -11.65 9.81
CA GLU A 239 4.91 -12.87 10.61
C GLU A 239 5.39 -14.08 9.77
N LYS A 240 5.23 -14.00 8.44
CA LYS A 240 5.72 -14.98 7.45
C LYS A 240 6.93 -14.48 6.66
N ASP A 241 7.67 -13.54 7.23
CA ASP A 241 8.90 -13.00 6.66
C ASP A 241 8.76 -12.33 5.30
N VAL A 242 7.57 -11.78 4.98
CA VAL A 242 7.43 -10.86 3.85
C VAL A 242 8.18 -9.58 4.19
N LYS A 243 9.14 -9.20 3.35
CA LYS A 243 10.09 -8.12 3.65
C LYS A 243 9.44 -6.74 3.71
N PHE A 244 8.45 -6.49 2.85
CA PHE A 244 7.78 -5.20 2.77
C PHE A 244 6.31 -5.35 2.37
N VAL A 245 5.41 -4.77 3.16
CA VAL A 245 3.97 -4.74 2.88
C VAL A 245 3.54 -3.28 2.79
N GLN A 246 2.95 -2.91 1.66
CA GLN A 246 2.47 -1.56 1.42
C GLN A 246 0.95 -1.52 1.31
N LEU A 247 0.33 -0.69 2.14
CA LEU A 247 -1.12 -0.49 2.14
C LEU A 247 -1.46 0.84 1.46
N TYR A 248 -2.40 0.79 0.52
CA TYR A 248 -3.03 1.97 -0.04
C TYR A 248 -4.49 2.03 0.39
N HIS A 249 -4.92 3.19 0.84
CA HIS A 249 -6.31 3.45 1.21
C HIS A 249 -6.81 4.69 0.49
N GLN A 250 -7.70 4.50 -0.50
CA GLN A 250 -8.29 5.58 -1.29
C GLN A 250 -9.44 6.26 -0.55
N GLY A 251 -9.82 7.46 -0.99
CA GLY A 251 -11.00 8.17 -0.50
C GLY A 251 -10.70 9.42 0.33
N TRP A 252 -9.48 9.97 0.24
CA TRP A 252 -9.07 11.16 1.00
C TRP A 252 -9.25 12.49 0.24
N ASP A 253 -9.83 12.46 -0.96
CA ASP A 253 -10.10 13.62 -1.78
C ASP A 253 -11.56 14.04 -1.66
N GLN A 254 -11.90 14.76 -0.60
CA GLN A 254 -13.25 15.20 -0.31
C GLN A 254 -13.50 16.57 -0.94
N HIS A 255 -14.20 16.60 -2.08
CA HIS A 255 -14.60 17.80 -2.79
C HIS A 255 -15.90 18.44 -2.26
N GLY A 256 -16.64 17.76 -1.38
CA GLY A 256 -17.85 18.24 -0.73
C GLY A 256 -18.06 17.57 0.61
N ASN A 257 -18.84 18.18 1.50
CA ASN A 257 -19.17 17.62 2.82
C ASN A 257 -17.97 17.15 3.64
N LEU A 258 -16.83 17.82 3.49
CA LEU A 258 -15.57 17.45 4.14
C LEU A 258 -15.69 17.12 5.63
N PRO A 259 -16.43 17.88 6.48
CA PRO A 259 -16.49 17.56 7.92
C PRO A 259 -17.09 16.20 8.24
N ASN A 260 -18.02 15.71 7.42
CA ASN A 260 -18.61 14.38 7.61
C ASN A 260 -17.71 13.29 7.01
N ASP A 261 -17.21 13.50 5.82
CA ASP A 261 -16.45 12.48 5.10
C ASP A 261 -15.10 12.24 5.74
N ILE A 262 -14.41 13.26 6.27
CA ILE A 262 -13.16 13.08 7.01
C ILE A 262 -13.36 12.30 8.31
N ARG A 263 -14.53 12.43 8.99
CA ARG A 263 -14.84 11.59 10.17
C ARG A 263 -14.90 10.11 9.79
N ILE A 264 -15.57 9.80 8.68
CA ILE A 264 -15.70 8.41 8.19
C ILE A 264 -14.34 7.86 7.82
N MET A 265 -13.55 8.64 7.09
CA MET A 265 -12.21 8.23 6.68
C MET A 265 -11.27 8.04 7.88
N ALA A 266 -11.23 8.97 8.81
CA ALA A 266 -10.42 8.86 10.02
C ALA A 266 -10.82 7.62 10.85
N LYS A 267 -12.12 7.38 11.03
CA LYS A 267 -12.62 6.19 11.74
C LYS A 267 -12.18 4.89 11.07
N SER A 268 -12.14 4.83 9.73
CA SER A 268 -11.78 3.61 9.01
C SER A 268 -10.31 3.22 9.16
N VAL A 269 -9.44 4.17 9.51
CA VAL A 269 -7.99 3.91 9.61
C VAL A 269 -7.46 3.95 11.05
N ASP A 270 -8.10 4.67 11.97
CA ASP A 270 -7.55 5.00 13.28
C ASP A 270 -7.23 3.77 14.13
N GLN A 271 -8.22 2.91 14.37
CA GLN A 271 -8.05 1.75 15.26
C GLN A 271 -7.06 0.75 14.70
N ALA A 272 -7.21 0.40 13.42
CA ALA A 272 -6.36 -0.59 12.80
C ALA A 272 -4.91 -0.12 12.56
N SER A 273 -4.68 1.19 12.48
CA SER A 273 -3.32 1.74 12.42
C SER A 273 -2.63 1.74 13.79
N ALA A 274 -3.39 1.76 14.87
CA ALA A 274 -2.86 1.74 16.23
C ALA A 274 -2.73 0.33 16.81
N ALA A 275 -3.26 -0.70 16.13
CA ALA A 275 -3.22 -2.09 16.54
C ALA A 275 -1.88 -2.74 16.22
#